data_d63b663a17aaec9d295fd33f8dc6b7ff
#
_entry.id   d63b663a17aaec9d295fd33f8dc6b7ff
#
_cell.length_a   1.000
_cell.length_b   1.000
_cell.length_c   1.000
_cell.angle_alpha   90.00
_cell.angle_beta   90.00
_cell.angle_gamma   90.00
#
_symmetry.space_group_name_H-M   'P 1'
#
loop_
_entity.id
_entity.type
_entity.pdbx_description
1 polymer ?
#
loop_
_entity_poly.entity_id
_entity_poly.type
_entity_poly.pdbx_seq_one_letter_code
_entity_poly.pdbx_strand_id
1 'polypeptide(L)'
;MTKAFGWTAAALALSAAPALAQGAAAPCAEFSDPSISSTCYTVAQAVESAQPQLGIVLTGGNPTLGTASTGGIRLGLLPRVSATAKANLVFVRLPDILAEGAGEAAQTLNDATGIPVPALSGAASIGVFPGISLAPTVGGVGAVDLLGSATWLPLGTFDVEGFSDDTPDFSYGLGARLGLLRESFTMPGVSVSLMYHRLGTVSYGDVCDEPLLGGISQERNGYTVTAGPCLNNEGDPGEFAVDLSNWSTRAAISKRLLGLGLTAGVGYDRFSSDAAFGFRARCPVVGQVDCYARVSDLEVDNGRWSGFVDGSFSLLMATFAAEIGWLQGDDPIQGFPSSSDFDPRSGTFFGSLGFRLAL
;
A
#
# COMPACT_ATOMS: atom_id res chain seq x y z
N MET A 1 -56.68 4.39 -3.77
CA MET A 1 -55.74 5.44 -3.39
C MET A 1 -54.41 4.79 -3.05
N THR A 2 -53.58 4.59 -4.05
CA THR A 2 -52.26 3.93 -3.97
C THR A 2 -51.20 5.02 -3.85
N LYS A 3 -50.56 5.15 -2.67
CA LYS A 3 -49.43 6.05 -2.47
C LYS A 3 -48.15 5.31 -2.88
N ALA A 4 -47.57 5.72 -4.00
CA ALA A 4 -46.25 5.33 -4.43
C ALA A 4 -45.22 6.00 -3.52
N PHE A 5 -44.46 5.20 -2.77
CA PHE A 5 -43.25 5.65 -2.04
C PHE A 5 -42.09 5.67 -3.03
N GLY A 6 -41.73 6.85 -3.50
CA GLY A 6 -40.53 7.07 -4.29
C GLY A 6 -39.28 7.02 -3.38
N TRP A 7 -38.48 6.00 -3.56
CA TRP A 7 -37.12 5.92 -2.98
C TRP A 7 -36.17 6.69 -3.89
N THR A 8 -35.87 7.92 -3.52
CA THR A 8 -34.72 8.64 -4.07
C THR A 8 -33.46 8.15 -3.36
N ALA A 9 -32.76 7.25 -4.01
CA ALA A 9 -31.39 6.92 -3.63
C ALA A 9 -30.51 8.15 -3.90
N ALA A 10 -30.14 8.88 -2.84
CA ALA A 10 -29.13 9.90 -2.92
C ALA A 10 -27.76 9.22 -3.12
N ALA A 11 -27.32 9.14 -4.37
CA ALA A 11 -25.94 8.84 -4.71
C ALA A 11 -25.10 10.04 -4.28
N LEU A 12 -24.45 9.94 -3.12
CA LEU A 12 -23.34 10.81 -2.75
C LEU A 12 -22.16 10.49 -3.68
N ALA A 13 -22.15 11.14 -4.84
CA ALA A 13 -20.95 11.24 -5.65
C ALA A 13 -19.98 12.18 -4.89
N LEU A 14 -19.07 11.60 -4.13
CA LEU A 14 -17.85 12.28 -3.71
C LEU A 14 -17.05 12.55 -4.98
N SER A 15 -17.30 13.68 -5.63
CA SER A 15 -16.38 14.26 -6.61
C SER A 15 -15.18 14.79 -5.83
N ALA A 16 -14.20 13.93 -5.52
CA ALA A 16 -12.87 14.39 -5.21
C ALA A 16 -12.36 15.05 -6.50
N ALA A 17 -12.26 16.40 -6.48
CA ALA A 17 -11.47 17.09 -7.48
C ALA A 17 -10.06 16.47 -7.41
N PRO A 18 -9.44 16.07 -8.56
CA PRO A 18 -8.05 15.68 -8.54
C PRO A 18 -7.28 16.92 -8.06
N ALA A 19 -6.75 16.87 -6.84
CA ALA A 19 -5.58 17.66 -6.52
C ALA A 19 -4.57 17.25 -7.61
N LEU A 20 -3.98 18.21 -8.29
CA LEU A 20 -2.88 17.94 -9.21
C LEU A 20 -1.72 17.45 -8.33
N ALA A 21 -1.71 16.15 -8.03
CA ALA A 21 -0.59 15.49 -7.41
C ALA A 21 0.59 15.69 -8.40
N GLN A 22 1.61 16.38 -7.93
CA GLN A 22 2.87 16.43 -8.68
C GLN A 22 3.43 15.01 -8.53
N GLY A 23 3.49 14.25 -9.62
CA GLY A 23 4.11 12.92 -9.58
C GLY A 23 5.59 13.04 -9.22
N ALA A 24 6.19 11.97 -8.70
CA ALA A 24 7.61 11.91 -8.32
C ALA A 24 8.56 12.35 -9.44
N ALA A 25 8.13 12.29 -10.67
CA ALA A 25 8.88 12.68 -11.85
C ALA A 25 8.95 14.20 -12.12
N ALA A 26 8.17 15.02 -11.42
CA ALA A 26 8.11 16.47 -11.69
C ALA A 26 9.50 17.15 -11.60
N PRO A 27 10.37 16.86 -10.61
CA PRO A 27 11.70 17.43 -10.51
C PRO A 27 12.63 17.04 -11.66
N CYS A 28 12.43 15.88 -12.28
CA CYS A 28 13.34 15.33 -13.29
C CYS A 28 13.37 16.17 -14.58
N ALA A 29 12.30 16.87 -14.89
CA ALA A 29 12.22 17.76 -16.06
C ALA A 29 13.12 19.01 -15.95
N GLU A 30 13.61 19.33 -14.74
CA GLU A 30 14.50 20.47 -14.52
C GLU A 30 15.96 20.20 -14.84
N PHE A 31 16.36 18.94 -14.93
CA PHE A 31 17.72 18.54 -15.26
C PHE A 31 17.91 18.57 -16.79
N SER A 32 18.78 19.49 -17.26
CA SER A 32 19.06 19.67 -18.68
C SER A 32 19.99 18.60 -19.29
N ASP A 33 20.74 17.89 -18.44
CA ASP A 33 21.58 16.78 -18.88
C ASP A 33 20.73 15.52 -19.06
N PRO A 34 20.69 14.91 -20.27
CA PRO A 34 19.84 13.74 -20.54
C PRO A 34 20.16 12.53 -19.66
N SER A 35 21.43 12.33 -19.27
CA SER A 35 21.80 11.19 -18.44
C SER A 35 21.31 11.38 -16.99
N ILE A 36 21.47 12.58 -16.45
CA ILE A 36 20.95 12.93 -15.12
C ILE A 36 19.44 12.86 -15.08
N SER A 37 18.78 13.46 -16.06
CA SER A 37 17.32 13.44 -16.18
C SER A 37 16.78 12.00 -16.24
N SER A 38 17.40 11.11 -17.00
CA SER A 38 16.93 9.75 -17.13
C SER A 38 17.17 8.91 -15.87
N THR A 39 18.29 9.07 -15.16
CA THR A 39 18.49 8.43 -13.86
C THR A 39 17.44 8.92 -12.84
N CYS A 40 17.17 10.23 -12.82
CA CYS A 40 16.10 10.80 -12.01
C CYS A 40 14.75 10.14 -12.30
N TYR A 41 14.37 9.97 -13.57
CA TYR A 41 13.11 9.30 -13.93
C TYR A 41 13.07 7.84 -13.48
N THR A 42 14.19 7.10 -13.50
CA THR A 42 14.25 5.72 -13.04
C THR A 42 13.97 5.64 -11.53
N VAL A 43 14.61 6.51 -10.74
CA VAL A 43 14.38 6.55 -9.28
C VAL A 43 12.98 7.06 -8.93
N ALA A 44 12.49 8.07 -9.65
CA ALA A 44 11.11 8.54 -9.49
C ALA A 44 10.08 7.42 -9.77
N GLN A 45 10.31 6.59 -10.80
CA GLN A 45 9.48 5.42 -11.09
C GLN A 45 9.57 4.37 -9.97
N ALA A 46 10.73 4.21 -9.33
CA ALA A 46 10.87 3.33 -8.17
C ALA A 46 9.99 3.79 -7.00
N VAL A 47 9.97 5.08 -6.68
CA VAL A 47 9.11 5.67 -5.66
C VAL A 47 7.63 5.44 -5.95
N GLU A 48 7.18 5.77 -7.16
CA GLU A 48 5.79 5.60 -7.60
C GLU A 48 5.34 4.14 -7.57
N SER A 49 6.25 3.20 -7.83
CA SER A 49 5.97 1.76 -7.82
C SER A 49 6.02 1.17 -6.42
N ALA A 50 6.93 1.63 -5.56
CA ALA A 50 7.12 1.13 -4.20
C ALA A 50 5.90 1.46 -3.32
N GLN A 51 5.40 2.68 -3.40
CA GLN A 51 4.33 3.20 -2.55
C GLN A 51 3.09 2.27 -2.50
N PRO A 52 2.42 1.92 -3.62
CA PRO A 52 1.24 1.07 -3.58
C PRO A 52 1.55 -0.38 -3.22
N GLN A 53 2.73 -0.88 -3.57
CA GLN A 53 3.14 -2.25 -3.27
C GLN A 53 3.44 -2.43 -1.78
N LEU A 54 4.15 -1.51 -1.15
CA LEU A 54 4.34 -1.49 0.31
C LEU A 54 3.00 -1.30 1.02
N GLY A 55 2.14 -0.42 0.51
CA GLY A 55 0.81 -0.20 1.08
C GLY A 55 -0.06 -1.46 1.11
N ILE A 56 -0.04 -2.29 0.05
CA ILE A 56 -0.83 -3.54 0.03
C ILE A 56 -0.23 -4.61 0.97
N VAL A 57 1.08 -4.60 1.22
CA VAL A 57 1.70 -5.44 2.25
C VAL A 57 1.08 -5.18 3.62
N LEU A 58 0.81 -3.91 3.93
CA LEU A 58 0.25 -3.49 5.21
C LEU A 58 -1.23 -3.84 5.34
N THR A 59 -1.99 -3.61 4.28
CA THR A 59 -3.46 -3.70 4.32
C THR A 59 -3.97 -5.11 4.02
N GLY A 60 -3.34 -5.81 3.07
CA GLY A 60 -3.91 -7.01 2.47
C GLY A 60 -5.23 -6.69 1.74
N GLY A 61 -6.00 -7.71 1.42
CA GLY A 61 -7.32 -7.59 0.79
C GLY A 61 -8.43 -7.35 1.83
N ASN A 62 -8.82 -8.42 2.53
CA ASN A 62 -9.90 -8.37 3.49
C ASN A 62 -9.40 -7.97 4.90
N PRO A 63 -9.85 -6.85 5.48
CA PRO A 63 -9.44 -6.45 6.84
C PRO A 63 -9.92 -7.46 7.90
N THR A 64 -10.97 -8.23 7.63
CA THR A 64 -11.45 -9.31 8.50
C THR A 64 -11.47 -10.61 7.72
N LEU A 65 -10.31 -11.23 7.64
CA LEU A 65 -10.06 -12.43 6.83
C LEU A 65 -11.11 -13.52 7.07
N GLY A 66 -11.64 -14.09 5.97
CA GLY A 66 -12.60 -15.19 5.96
C GLY A 66 -14.06 -14.79 6.20
N THR A 67 -14.41 -13.49 6.18
CA THR A 67 -15.81 -13.07 6.29
C THR A 67 -16.04 -11.62 5.87
N ALA A 68 -17.18 -11.34 5.25
CA ALA A 68 -17.76 -10.01 5.08
C ALA A 68 -18.86 -9.72 6.11
N SER A 69 -19.24 -10.69 6.95
CA SER A 69 -20.31 -10.50 7.94
C SER A 69 -19.82 -9.72 9.14
N THR A 70 -20.57 -8.69 9.50
CA THR A 70 -20.37 -7.92 10.73
C THR A 70 -20.85 -8.71 11.95
N GLY A 71 -20.09 -8.59 13.03
CA GLY A 71 -20.43 -9.15 14.34
C GLY A 71 -20.18 -10.65 14.47
N GLY A 72 -19.41 -11.00 15.49
CA GLY A 72 -19.24 -12.36 16.01
C GLY A 72 -20.42 -12.82 16.89
N ILE A 73 -20.24 -13.93 17.59
CA ILE A 73 -21.19 -14.45 18.59
C ILE A 73 -21.25 -13.48 19.78
N ARG A 74 -22.42 -13.19 20.30
CA ARG A 74 -22.59 -12.44 21.56
C ARG A 74 -22.40 -13.38 22.75
N LEU A 75 -21.45 -13.07 23.60
CA LEU A 75 -21.33 -13.66 24.93
C LEU A 75 -21.98 -12.72 25.95
N GLY A 76 -23.29 -12.86 26.16
CA GLY A 76 -24.03 -12.05 27.11
C GLY A 76 -24.12 -10.57 26.79
N LEU A 77 -23.71 -9.71 27.77
CA LEU A 77 -23.71 -8.23 27.60
C LEU A 77 -22.43 -7.66 26.98
N LEU A 78 -21.43 -8.49 26.69
CA LEU A 78 -20.16 -8.04 26.15
C LEU A 78 -20.32 -7.72 24.65
N PRO A 79 -19.57 -6.71 24.14
CA PRO A 79 -19.51 -6.44 22.73
C PRO A 79 -18.92 -7.64 21.99
N ARG A 80 -19.30 -7.83 20.74
CA ARG A 80 -18.71 -8.85 19.89
C ARG A 80 -17.30 -8.46 19.54
N VAL A 81 -16.36 -9.30 19.88
CA VAL A 81 -14.94 -9.08 19.63
C VAL A 81 -14.41 -10.19 18.74
N SER A 82 -13.59 -9.86 17.77
CA SER A 82 -12.77 -10.86 17.08
C SER A 82 -11.32 -10.40 17.00
N ALA A 83 -10.41 -11.35 17.12
CA ALA A 83 -8.98 -11.14 16.93
C ALA A 83 -8.52 -12.01 15.76
N THR A 84 -7.67 -11.45 14.92
CA THR A 84 -7.10 -12.13 13.73
C THR A 84 -5.58 -11.98 13.76
N ALA A 85 -4.87 -13.06 13.55
CA ALA A 85 -3.45 -13.05 13.22
C ALA A 85 -3.30 -13.53 11.78
N LYS A 86 -2.54 -12.80 10.95
CA LYS A 86 -2.32 -13.16 9.56
C LYS A 86 -0.87 -12.89 9.14
N ALA A 87 -0.38 -13.72 8.24
CA ALA A 87 0.85 -13.49 7.49
C ALA A 87 0.48 -13.05 6.07
N ASN A 88 0.99 -11.93 5.65
CA ASN A 88 0.84 -11.40 4.29
C ASN A 88 2.14 -11.65 3.53
N LEU A 89 2.04 -11.89 2.23
CA LEU A 89 3.16 -12.00 1.32
C LEU A 89 2.85 -11.22 0.05
N VAL A 90 3.74 -10.35 -0.34
CA VAL A 90 3.66 -9.60 -1.59
C VAL A 90 4.99 -9.72 -2.32
N PHE A 91 4.95 -9.89 -3.64
CA PHE A 91 6.14 -9.84 -4.48
C PHE A 91 6.29 -8.41 -5.00
N VAL A 92 7.10 -7.61 -4.30
CA VAL A 92 7.36 -6.22 -4.65
C VAL A 92 8.27 -6.18 -5.87
N ARG A 93 7.87 -5.42 -6.89
CA ARG A 93 8.66 -5.19 -8.10
C ARG A 93 9.09 -3.73 -8.16
N LEU A 94 10.38 -3.50 -8.14
CA LEU A 94 11.00 -2.19 -8.29
C LEU A 94 11.93 -2.20 -9.48
N PRO A 95 12.12 -1.08 -10.18
CA PRO A 95 13.24 -0.95 -11.12
C PRO A 95 14.55 -1.06 -10.32
N ASP A 96 15.56 -1.67 -10.91
CA ASP A 96 16.85 -1.84 -10.27
C ASP A 96 17.62 -0.51 -10.28
N ILE A 97 17.48 0.24 -9.17
CA ILE A 97 18.18 1.52 -8.96
C ILE A 97 19.59 1.32 -8.37
N LEU A 98 19.94 0.09 -7.99
CA LEU A 98 21.24 -0.24 -7.39
C LEU A 98 22.23 -0.79 -8.42
N ALA A 99 21.78 -1.10 -9.65
CA ALA A 99 22.66 -1.63 -10.70
C ALA A 99 23.72 -0.61 -11.12
N GLU A 100 24.98 -1.03 -11.13
CA GLU A 100 26.08 -0.24 -11.68
C GLU A 100 25.79 0.08 -13.15
N GLY A 101 25.88 1.36 -13.54
CA GLY A 101 25.59 1.80 -14.90
C GLY A 101 24.15 2.20 -15.17
N ALA A 102 23.29 2.27 -14.17
CA ALA A 102 21.93 2.79 -14.32
C ALA A 102 21.88 4.17 -14.98
N GLY A 103 22.93 4.99 -14.83
CA GLY A 103 23.10 6.27 -15.51
C GLY A 103 23.30 6.19 -17.03
N GLU A 104 23.77 5.06 -17.56
CA GLU A 104 23.96 4.85 -19.03
C GLU A 104 22.76 4.09 -19.63
N ALA A 105 22.12 3.23 -18.87
CA ALA A 105 20.95 2.47 -19.29
C ALA A 105 19.62 3.19 -19.00
N ALA A 106 19.70 4.43 -18.64
CA ALA A 106 18.64 5.25 -18.09
C ALA A 106 17.44 5.52 -19.04
N GLN A 107 17.43 4.97 -20.23
CA GLN A 107 16.27 4.97 -21.12
C GLN A 107 15.49 3.65 -21.05
N THR A 108 15.98 2.66 -20.36
CA THR A 108 15.29 1.39 -20.12
C THR A 108 15.35 1.10 -18.64
N LEU A 109 14.21 0.88 -18.02
CA LEU A 109 14.13 0.33 -16.68
C LEU A 109 14.77 -1.06 -16.75
N ASN A 110 16.01 -1.17 -16.27
CA ASN A 110 16.71 -2.44 -16.23
C ASN A 110 16.18 -3.25 -15.06
N ASP A 111 16.09 -4.53 -15.27
CA ASP A 111 15.78 -5.64 -14.35
C ASP A 111 14.95 -5.27 -13.10
N ALA A 112 13.70 -5.71 -13.10
CA ALA A 112 12.88 -5.64 -11.90
C ALA A 112 13.19 -6.79 -10.96
N THR A 113 13.67 -6.46 -9.80
CA THR A 113 13.85 -7.44 -8.74
C THR A 113 12.48 -7.70 -8.10
N GLY A 114 11.97 -8.93 -8.22
CA GLY A 114 10.80 -9.37 -7.46
C GLY A 114 11.22 -9.74 -6.04
N ILE A 115 11.05 -8.84 -5.09
CA ILE A 115 11.41 -9.05 -3.68
C ILE A 115 10.20 -9.59 -2.94
N PRO A 116 10.25 -10.81 -2.36
CA PRO A 116 9.18 -11.29 -1.51
C PRO A 116 9.21 -10.54 -0.17
N VAL A 117 8.22 -9.69 0.06
CA VAL A 117 8.08 -8.93 1.31
C VAL A 117 7.03 -9.62 2.19
N PRO A 118 7.44 -10.32 3.25
CA PRO A 118 6.54 -10.88 4.24
C PRO A 118 6.14 -9.82 5.27
N ALA A 119 4.91 -9.90 5.79
CA ALA A 119 4.48 -9.12 6.92
C ALA A 119 3.60 -9.94 7.85
N LEU A 120 3.73 -9.73 9.16
CA LEU A 120 2.87 -10.34 10.16
C LEU A 120 1.92 -9.29 10.72
N SER A 121 0.62 -9.55 10.62
CA SER A 121 -0.41 -8.61 11.06
C SER A 121 -1.28 -9.21 12.16
N GLY A 122 -1.50 -8.42 13.20
CA GLY A 122 -2.53 -8.64 14.19
C GLY A 122 -3.68 -7.66 13.95
N ALA A 123 -4.92 -8.12 13.92
CA ALA A 123 -6.08 -7.26 13.77
C ALA A 123 -7.17 -7.61 14.79
N ALA A 124 -7.90 -6.61 15.22
CA ALA A 124 -9.06 -6.77 16.10
C ALA A 124 -10.28 -6.06 15.51
N SER A 125 -11.46 -6.63 15.74
CA SER A 125 -12.71 -5.95 15.46
C SER A 125 -13.63 -5.99 16.67
N ILE A 126 -14.34 -4.87 16.90
CA ILE A 126 -15.29 -4.70 18.01
C ILE A 126 -16.62 -4.26 17.42
N GLY A 127 -17.66 -5.08 17.60
CA GLY A 127 -19.02 -4.74 17.15
C GLY A 127 -19.68 -3.72 18.07
N VAL A 128 -19.84 -2.51 17.58
CA VAL A 128 -20.44 -1.39 18.31
C VAL A 128 -21.96 -1.37 18.16
N PHE A 129 -22.44 -1.59 16.95
CA PHE A 129 -23.87 -1.58 16.65
C PHE A 129 -24.26 -2.84 15.88
N PRO A 130 -25.30 -3.60 16.34
CA PRO A 130 -25.65 -4.88 15.72
C PRO A 130 -26.44 -4.74 14.42
N GLY A 131 -26.83 -3.52 14.05
CA GLY A 131 -27.72 -3.27 12.92
C GLY A 131 -29.19 -3.63 13.17
N ILE A 132 -30.02 -3.39 12.17
CA ILE A 132 -31.47 -3.60 12.19
C ILE A 132 -31.79 -4.91 11.49
N SER A 133 -32.76 -5.67 12.01
CA SER A 133 -33.35 -6.83 11.33
C SER A 133 -34.58 -6.38 10.55
N LEU A 134 -34.55 -6.53 9.23
CA LEU A 134 -35.66 -6.16 8.35
C LEU A 134 -36.66 -7.32 8.16
N ALA A 135 -36.19 -8.57 8.29
CA ALA A 135 -36.99 -9.77 8.23
C ALA A 135 -36.29 -10.89 9.06
N PRO A 136 -36.97 -12.00 9.37
CA PRO A 136 -36.39 -13.10 10.17
C PRO A 136 -35.03 -13.62 9.64
N THR A 137 -34.82 -13.58 8.34
CA THR A 137 -33.57 -14.04 7.68
C THR A 137 -32.68 -12.89 7.17
N VAL A 138 -33.14 -11.64 7.23
CA VAL A 138 -32.44 -10.45 6.73
C VAL A 138 -32.16 -9.51 7.90
N GLY A 139 -30.94 -9.50 8.37
CA GLY A 139 -30.53 -8.68 9.50
C GLY A 139 -29.15 -8.06 9.31
N GLY A 140 -28.74 -7.28 10.30
CA GLY A 140 -27.43 -6.63 10.33
C GLY A 140 -27.30 -5.42 9.40
N VAL A 141 -28.42 -4.89 8.90
CA VAL A 141 -28.41 -3.68 8.07
C VAL A 141 -28.00 -2.50 8.93
N GLY A 142 -26.95 -1.78 8.50
CA GLY A 142 -26.38 -0.68 9.27
C GLY A 142 -25.53 -1.11 10.48
N ALA A 143 -25.17 -2.40 10.60
CA ALA A 143 -24.27 -2.84 11.68
C ALA A 143 -22.92 -2.14 11.56
N VAL A 144 -22.31 -1.79 12.70
CA VAL A 144 -21.03 -1.08 12.73
C VAL A 144 -20.04 -1.85 13.61
N ASP A 145 -18.87 -2.12 13.06
CA ASP A 145 -17.70 -2.63 13.77
C ASP A 145 -16.57 -1.60 13.70
N LEU A 146 -15.84 -1.41 14.79
CA LEU A 146 -14.55 -0.72 14.79
C LEU A 146 -13.46 -1.73 14.51
N LEU A 147 -12.47 -1.31 13.71
CA LEU A 147 -11.35 -2.13 13.28
C LEU A 147 -10.04 -1.50 13.76
N GLY A 148 -9.11 -2.35 14.20
CA GLY A 148 -7.75 -1.94 14.52
C GLY A 148 -6.78 -3.00 14.03
N SER A 149 -5.61 -2.59 13.57
CA SER A 149 -4.54 -3.50 13.13
C SER A 149 -3.17 -2.96 13.51
N ALA A 150 -2.24 -3.89 13.70
CA ALA A 150 -0.82 -3.63 13.77
C ALA A 150 -0.11 -4.64 12.87
N THR A 151 0.82 -4.16 12.05
CA THR A 151 1.56 -4.98 11.09
C THR A 151 3.04 -4.82 11.37
N TRP A 152 3.74 -5.92 11.51
CA TRP A 152 5.19 -5.99 11.63
C TRP A 152 5.78 -6.36 10.27
N LEU A 153 6.71 -5.53 9.79
CA LEU A 153 7.47 -5.71 8.55
C LEU A 153 8.92 -5.98 8.90
N PRO A 154 9.40 -7.19 8.79
CA PRO A 154 10.78 -7.54 9.16
C PRO A 154 11.80 -7.21 8.05
N LEU A 155 11.69 -6.05 7.40
CA LEU A 155 12.55 -5.68 6.26
C LEU A 155 14.03 -5.67 6.66
N GLY A 156 14.41 -5.00 7.74
CA GLY A 156 15.77 -4.98 8.25
C GLY A 156 16.23 -6.31 8.86
N THR A 157 15.30 -7.17 9.33
CA THR A 157 15.63 -8.46 9.95
C THR A 157 16.02 -9.55 8.94
N PHE A 158 15.54 -9.47 7.72
CA PHE A 158 15.77 -10.48 6.66
C PHE A 158 16.90 -10.10 5.70
N ASP A 159 17.73 -9.10 6.02
CA ASP A 159 18.79 -8.60 5.13
C ASP A 159 18.29 -8.45 3.68
N VAL A 160 17.13 -7.84 3.51
CA VAL A 160 16.61 -7.56 2.16
C VAL A 160 17.50 -6.49 1.55
N GLU A 161 18.31 -6.90 0.58
CA GLU A 161 19.32 -6.05 -0.06
C GLU A 161 18.72 -4.71 -0.50
N GLY A 162 19.34 -3.61 -0.08
CA GLY A 162 18.94 -2.24 -0.39
C GLY A 162 18.04 -1.56 0.64
N PHE A 163 17.35 -2.27 1.55
CA PHE A 163 16.61 -1.62 2.64
C PHE A 163 17.52 -1.25 3.80
N SER A 164 17.36 -0.03 4.32
CA SER A 164 18.17 0.43 5.46
C SER A 164 17.72 -0.20 6.78
N ASP A 165 18.66 -0.34 7.73
CA ASP A 165 18.39 -0.84 9.08
C ASP A 165 17.45 0.06 9.89
N ASP A 166 17.32 1.33 9.50
CA ASP A 166 16.42 2.31 10.13
C ASP A 166 14.96 2.20 9.65
N THR A 167 14.66 1.28 8.72
CA THR A 167 13.29 1.07 8.23
C THR A 167 12.36 0.63 9.37
N PRO A 168 11.21 1.31 9.59
CA PRO A 168 10.33 1.01 10.70
C PRO A 168 9.68 -0.36 10.53
N ASP A 169 9.82 -1.19 11.55
CA ASP A 169 9.26 -2.55 11.58
C ASP A 169 7.74 -2.58 11.75
N PHE A 170 7.12 -1.49 12.23
CA PHE A 170 5.72 -1.50 12.62
C PHE A 170 4.88 -0.45 11.91
N SER A 171 3.74 -0.90 11.42
CA SER A 171 2.62 -0.08 10.96
C SER A 171 1.40 -0.29 11.84
N TYR A 172 0.56 0.70 11.94
CA TYR A 172 -0.73 0.59 12.60
C TYR A 172 -1.87 1.06 11.69
N GLY A 173 -3.06 0.47 11.91
CA GLY A 173 -4.26 0.82 11.17
C GLY A 173 -5.47 0.93 12.08
N LEU A 174 -6.33 1.90 11.79
CA LEU A 174 -7.60 2.11 12.47
C LEU A 174 -8.71 2.33 11.43
N GLY A 175 -9.92 1.86 11.73
CA GLY A 175 -11.02 2.01 10.80
C GLY A 175 -12.36 1.55 11.33
N ALA A 176 -13.31 1.50 10.40
CA ALA A 176 -14.66 1.03 10.68
C ALA A 176 -15.19 0.18 9.54
N ARG A 177 -16.11 -0.72 9.86
CA ARG A 177 -16.83 -1.56 8.89
C ARG A 177 -18.32 -1.39 9.08
N LEU A 178 -19.02 -1.13 7.97
CA LEU A 178 -20.46 -1.03 7.88
C LEU A 178 -21.02 -2.31 7.27
N GLY A 179 -21.87 -3.03 8.00
CA GLY A 179 -22.61 -4.17 7.51
C GLY A 179 -23.84 -3.74 6.73
N LEU A 180 -23.94 -4.18 5.49
CA LEU A 180 -25.13 -3.99 4.68
C LEU A 180 -26.10 -5.16 4.82
N LEU A 181 -25.54 -6.39 4.91
CA LEU A 181 -26.28 -7.61 5.16
C LEU A 181 -25.47 -8.52 6.10
N ARG A 182 -26.13 -9.11 7.09
CA ARG A 182 -25.53 -10.16 7.91
C ARG A 182 -25.69 -11.50 7.24
N GLU A 183 -24.63 -12.27 7.24
CA GLU A 183 -24.63 -13.63 6.76
C GLU A 183 -25.61 -14.49 7.57
N SER A 184 -26.47 -15.21 6.85
CA SER A 184 -27.39 -16.23 7.38
C SER A 184 -27.36 -17.47 6.49
N PHE A 185 -28.12 -18.50 6.81
CA PHE A 185 -28.18 -19.69 5.95
C PHE A 185 -28.60 -19.37 4.52
N THR A 186 -29.53 -18.46 4.33
CA THR A 186 -30.08 -18.07 3.02
C THR A 186 -29.41 -16.86 2.39
N MET A 187 -28.93 -15.92 3.20
CA MET A 187 -28.40 -14.62 2.74
C MET A 187 -26.88 -14.57 2.86
N PRO A 188 -26.18 -13.98 1.88
CA PRO A 188 -24.75 -13.68 2.01
C PRO A 188 -24.53 -12.56 3.02
N GLY A 189 -23.32 -12.49 3.59
CA GLY A 189 -22.84 -11.33 4.30
C GLY A 189 -22.32 -10.30 3.30
N VAL A 190 -22.64 -9.02 3.50
CA VAL A 190 -22.14 -7.91 2.67
C VAL A 190 -21.72 -6.78 3.58
N SER A 191 -20.53 -6.25 3.35
CA SER A 191 -20.01 -5.10 4.12
C SER A 191 -19.12 -4.19 3.29
N VAL A 192 -19.00 -2.96 3.79
CA VAL A 192 -18.02 -1.98 3.32
C VAL A 192 -17.17 -1.56 4.52
N SER A 193 -15.87 -1.51 4.36
CA SER A 193 -14.93 -1.04 5.38
C SER A 193 -14.09 0.12 4.88
N LEU A 194 -13.73 0.99 5.80
CA LEU A 194 -12.78 2.09 5.59
C LEU A 194 -11.72 2.00 6.68
N MET A 195 -10.45 1.97 6.29
CA MET A 195 -9.32 1.94 7.21
C MET A 195 -8.27 2.95 6.81
N TYR A 196 -7.63 3.53 7.80
CA TYR A 196 -6.43 4.34 7.67
C TYR A 196 -5.25 3.55 8.21
N HIS A 197 -4.16 3.49 7.46
CA HIS A 197 -2.91 2.87 7.87
C HIS A 197 -1.78 3.88 7.77
N ARG A 198 -0.82 3.78 8.69
CA ARG A 198 0.40 4.58 8.65
C ARG A 198 1.61 3.68 8.91
N LEU A 199 2.62 3.86 8.07
CA LEU A 199 3.96 3.31 8.21
C LEU A 199 4.92 4.50 8.28
N GLY A 200 5.97 4.43 9.09
CA GLY A 200 7.05 5.43 9.08
C GLY A 200 7.88 5.35 7.79
N THR A 201 8.94 6.12 7.73
CA THR A 201 9.76 6.26 6.54
C THR A 201 10.50 4.96 6.21
N VAL A 202 10.25 4.41 5.03
CA VAL A 202 10.97 3.27 4.46
C VAL A 202 12.04 3.82 3.52
N SER A 203 13.29 3.46 3.75
CA SER A 203 14.44 3.90 2.95
C SER A 203 15.06 2.72 2.19
N TYR A 204 15.46 2.96 0.95
CA TYR A 204 16.08 1.98 0.06
C TYR A 204 17.22 2.63 -0.73
N GLY A 205 18.41 2.02 -0.65
CA GLY A 205 19.64 2.56 -1.21
C GLY A 205 20.24 3.72 -0.41
N ASP A 206 21.48 4.08 -0.73
CA ASP A 206 22.19 5.24 -0.19
C ASP A 206 23.19 5.78 -1.23
N VAL A 207 22.91 6.95 -1.78
CA VAL A 207 23.75 7.51 -2.85
C VAL A 207 25.02 8.19 -2.34
N CYS A 208 25.07 8.55 -1.06
CA CYS A 208 26.21 9.26 -0.50
C CYS A 208 26.23 9.23 1.03
N ASP A 209 27.04 8.35 1.62
CA ASP A 209 27.21 8.21 3.06
C ASP A 209 27.75 9.49 3.72
N GLU A 210 28.74 10.11 3.08
CA GLU A 210 29.42 11.30 3.63
C GLU A 210 29.45 12.44 2.59
N PRO A 211 28.50 13.39 2.65
CA PRO A 211 28.57 14.63 1.86
C PRO A 211 29.79 15.46 2.26
N LEU A 212 30.64 15.85 1.33
CA LEU A 212 31.90 16.55 1.57
C LEU A 212 31.73 17.95 2.20
N LEU A 213 30.62 18.61 1.88
CA LEU A 213 30.14 19.88 2.44
C LEU A 213 28.65 19.87 2.28
N GLY A 214 27.86 20.14 3.30
CA GLY A 214 26.41 20.18 3.21
C GLY A 214 26.00 20.80 1.89
N GLY A 215 25.36 20.03 1.01
CA GLY A 215 25.13 20.39 -0.38
C GLY A 215 24.42 21.73 -0.57
N ILE A 216 24.40 22.26 -1.78
CA ILE A 216 23.62 23.46 -2.12
C ILE A 216 22.16 23.03 -2.24
N SER A 217 21.31 23.55 -1.35
CA SER A 217 19.88 23.28 -1.35
C SER A 217 19.11 24.43 -2.03
N GLN A 218 18.16 24.08 -2.89
CA GLN A 218 17.27 25.03 -3.55
C GLN A 218 15.82 24.52 -3.41
N GLU A 219 14.98 25.31 -2.79
CA GLU A 219 13.53 25.05 -2.73
C GLU A 219 12.85 25.52 -4.02
N ARG A 220 12.04 24.66 -4.63
CA ARG A 220 11.32 24.93 -5.87
C ARG A 220 9.96 24.24 -5.84
N ASN A 221 8.91 24.95 -6.18
CA ASN A 221 7.57 24.40 -6.46
C ASN A 221 7.07 23.34 -5.44
N GLY A 222 7.45 23.45 -4.15
CA GLY A 222 7.02 22.54 -3.10
C GLY A 222 7.92 21.32 -2.89
N TYR A 223 9.09 21.26 -3.49
CA TYR A 223 10.15 20.29 -3.18
C TYR A 223 11.51 20.97 -3.04
N THR A 224 12.45 20.30 -2.41
CA THR A 224 13.82 20.80 -2.19
C THR A 224 14.80 19.94 -2.97
N VAL A 225 15.67 20.55 -3.77
CA VAL A 225 16.78 19.87 -4.44
C VAL A 225 18.07 20.21 -3.71
N THR A 226 18.78 19.20 -3.23
CA THR A 226 20.11 19.32 -2.62
C THR A 226 21.12 18.58 -3.50
N ALA A 227 22.20 19.24 -3.88
CA ALA A 227 23.26 18.62 -4.67
C ALA A 227 24.65 19.00 -4.13
N GLY A 228 25.56 18.05 -4.17
CA GLY A 228 26.92 18.24 -3.67
C GLY A 228 27.87 17.11 -4.02
N PRO A 229 29.18 17.28 -3.75
CA PRO A 229 30.17 16.21 -3.91
C PRO A 229 30.09 15.20 -2.75
N CYS A 230 30.32 13.91 -3.05
CA CYS A 230 30.54 12.86 -2.06
C CYS A 230 32.03 12.77 -1.67
N LEU A 231 32.32 12.45 -0.43
CA LEU A 231 33.70 12.34 0.07
C LEU A 231 34.39 11.09 -0.50
N ASN A 232 33.65 10.01 -0.63
CA ASN A 232 34.08 8.74 -1.19
C ASN A 232 33.14 8.34 -2.35
N ASN A 233 33.67 7.53 -3.27
CA ASN A 233 32.89 6.99 -4.39
C ASN A 233 32.13 5.71 -3.98
N GLU A 234 31.94 5.51 -2.68
CA GLU A 234 31.15 4.42 -2.11
C GLU A 234 29.70 4.87 -1.97
N GLY A 235 28.76 4.01 -2.29
CA GLY A 235 27.34 4.29 -2.24
C GLY A 235 26.60 3.82 -3.50
N ASP A 236 25.30 3.77 -3.43
CA ASP A 236 24.44 3.25 -4.47
C ASP A 236 24.23 4.25 -5.62
N PRO A 237 23.91 3.80 -6.84
CA PRO A 237 23.56 4.68 -7.93
C PRO A 237 22.28 5.49 -7.69
N GLY A 238 21.36 4.96 -6.89
CA GLY A 238 20.08 5.58 -6.53
C GLY A 238 19.63 5.25 -5.12
N GLU A 239 18.80 6.11 -4.56
CA GLU A 239 18.16 5.93 -3.26
C GLU A 239 16.75 6.48 -3.29
N PHE A 240 15.87 5.98 -2.42
CA PHE A 240 14.62 6.65 -2.10
C PHE A 240 14.20 6.42 -0.65
N ALA A 241 13.40 7.35 -0.14
CA ALA A 241 12.72 7.25 1.15
C ALA A 241 11.25 7.66 1.01
N VAL A 242 10.35 6.91 1.62
CA VAL A 242 8.89 7.12 1.52
C VAL A 242 8.26 6.99 2.91
N ASP A 243 7.62 8.05 3.40
CA ASP A 243 6.73 8.02 4.57
C ASP A 243 5.32 7.71 4.07
N LEU A 244 4.82 6.52 4.38
CA LEU A 244 3.61 5.99 3.75
C LEU A 244 2.39 6.10 4.67
N SER A 245 1.35 6.75 4.19
CA SER A 245 -0.01 6.65 4.71
C SER A 245 -0.98 6.14 3.64
N ASN A 246 -2.00 5.41 4.07
CA ASN A 246 -2.97 4.81 3.16
C ASN A 246 -4.39 4.85 3.72
N TRP A 247 -5.33 5.35 2.92
CA TRP A 247 -6.75 5.16 3.11
C TRP A 247 -7.23 4.01 2.23
N SER A 248 -7.77 2.98 2.86
CA SER A 248 -8.19 1.73 2.21
C SER A 248 -9.70 1.55 2.37
N THR A 249 -10.40 1.49 1.26
CA THR A 249 -11.85 1.16 1.21
C THR A 249 -12.01 -0.23 0.62
N ARG A 250 -12.79 -1.09 1.27
CA ARG A 250 -13.06 -2.46 0.80
C ARG A 250 -14.56 -2.73 0.81
N ALA A 251 -15.08 -3.28 -0.28
CA ALA A 251 -16.41 -3.87 -0.35
C ALA A 251 -16.28 -5.38 -0.50
N ALA A 252 -16.94 -6.14 0.35
CA ALA A 252 -16.82 -7.58 0.38
C ALA A 252 -18.17 -8.27 0.53
N ILE A 253 -18.28 -9.46 -0.09
CA ILE A 253 -19.39 -10.39 0.04
C ILE A 253 -18.86 -11.74 0.49
N SER A 254 -19.53 -12.37 1.46
CA SER A 254 -19.16 -13.70 1.93
C SER A 254 -20.34 -14.63 2.04
N LYS A 255 -20.06 -15.92 1.87
CA LYS A 255 -21.02 -16.98 2.12
C LYS A 255 -20.35 -18.16 2.78
N ARG A 256 -20.96 -18.65 3.87
CA ARG A 256 -20.49 -19.83 4.60
C ARG A 256 -21.52 -20.93 4.53
N LEU A 257 -21.06 -22.14 4.24
CA LEU A 257 -21.85 -23.37 4.23
C LEU A 257 -21.08 -24.46 4.96
N LEU A 258 -21.70 -25.04 6.00
CA LEU A 258 -21.15 -26.19 6.74
C LEU A 258 -19.69 -26.00 7.24
N GLY A 259 -19.36 -24.80 7.67
CA GLY A 259 -18.01 -24.48 8.16
C GLY A 259 -17.02 -24.01 7.09
N LEU A 260 -17.29 -24.26 5.82
CA LEU A 260 -16.51 -23.70 4.70
C LEU A 260 -17.08 -22.34 4.31
N GLY A 261 -16.21 -21.36 4.16
CA GLY A 261 -16.57 -20.00 3.75
C GLY A 261 -15.80 -19.58 2.50
N LEU A 262 -16.47 -18.79 1.68
CA LEU A 262 -15.89 -18.10 0.54
C LEU A 262 -16.20 -16.61 0.69
N THR A 263 -15.18 -15.76 0.52
CA THR A 263 -15.36 -14.31 0.47
C THR A 263 -14.72 -13.78 -0.80
N ALA A 264 -15.33 -12.80 -1.40
CA ALA A 264 -14.77 -12.06 -2.52
C ALA A 264 -15.00 -10.57 -2.29
N GLY A 265 -14.09 -9.75 -2.78
CA GLY A 265 -14.22 -8.32 -2.62
C GLY A 265 -13.37 -7.52 -3.59
N VAL A 266 -13.67 -6.23 -3.61
CA VAL A 266 -12.92 -5.21 -4.33
C VAL A 266 -12.51 -4.12 -3.38
N GLY A 267 -11.39 -3.48 -3.66
CA GLY A 267 -10.84 -2.41 -2.86
C GLY A 267 -10.39 -1.24 -3.70
N TYR A 268 -10.34 -0.09 -3.05
CA TYR A 268 -9.68 1.10 -3.55
C TYR A 268 -8.78 1.64 -2.45
N ASP A 269 -7.52 1.82 -2.76
CA ASP A 269 -6.51 2.37 -1.88
C ASP A 269 -6.09 3.74 -2.39
N ARG A 270 -6.04 4.73 -1.49
CA ARG A 270 -5.41 6.02 -1.74
C ARG A 270 -4.18 6.11 -0.86
N PHE A 271 -3.03 6.06 -1.50
CA PHE A 271 -1.73 6.22 -0.89
C PHE A 271 -1.34 7.68 -0.91
N SER A 272 -0.77 8.17 0.17
CA SER A 272 -0.18 9.50 0.28
C SER A 272 1.15 9.36 0.99
N SER A 273 2.19 9.96 0.46
CA SER A 273 3.52 9.89 1.04
C SER A 273 4.27 11.19 0.88
N ASP A 274 5.06 11.54 1.90
CA ASP A 274 6.19 12.43 1.74
C ASP A 274 7.36 11.58 1.24
N ALA A 275 7.84 11.87 0.05
CA ALA A 275 8.89 11.11 -0.60
C ALA A 275 10.16 11.94 -0.75
N ALA A 276 11.29 11.27 -0.62
CA ALA A 276 12.60 11.78 -1.01
C ALA A 276 13.28 10.75 -1.91
N PHE A 277 14.08 11.20 -2.83
CA PHE A 277 14.90 10.32 -3.64
C PHE A 277 16.21 10.99 -4.04
N GLY A 278 17.24 10.20 -4.27
CA GLY A 278 18.54 10.65 -4.69
C GLY A 278 19.13 9.79 -5.79
N PHE A 279 20.08 10.35 -6.50
CA PHE A 279 20.83 9.66 -7.54
C PHE A 279 22.22 10.23 -7.69
N ARG A 280 23.15 9.40 -8.17
CA ARG A 280 24.51 9.85 -8.52
C ARG A 280 24.51 10.64 -9.81
N ALA A 281 25.36 11.68 -9.83
CA ALA A 281 25.58 12.53 -10.98
C ALA A 281 27.08 12.79 -11.14
N ARG A 282 27.54 12.98 -12.36
CA ARG A 282 28.92 13.43 -12.60
C ARG A 282 29.09 14.89 -12.17
N CYS A 283 30.09 15.15 -11.35
CA CYS A 283 30.44 16.52 -11.00
C CYS A 283 30.97 17.29 -12.19
N PRO A 284 30.48 18.50 -12.45
CA PRO A 284 31.08 19.38 -13.45
C PRO A 284 32.44 19.97 -13.04
N VAL A 285 32.87 19.71 -11.81
CA VAL A 285 34.11 20.27 -11.25
C VAL A 285 35.28 19.33 -11.46
N VAL A 286 36.44 19.89 -11.83
CA VAL A 286 37.67 19.18 -12.12
C VAL A 286 38.16 18.39 -10.90
N GLY A 287 38.02 17.07 -10.96
CA GLY A 287 38.44 16.10 -9.93
C GLY A 287 37.52 14.89 -9.98
N GLN A 288 38.05 13.69 -9.85
CA GLN A 288 37.33 12.41 -9.93
C GLN A 288 36.43 12.17 -8.69
N VAL A 289 35.57 13.12 -8.34
CA VAL A 289 34.64 13.01 -7.20
C VAL A 289 33.25 12.90 -7.78
N ASP A 290 32.51 11.88 -7.36
CA ASP A 290 31.10 11.74 -7.71
C ASP A 290 30.27 12.78 -6.96
N CYS A 291 29.20 13.23 -7.59
CA CYS A 291 28.21 14.09 -6.99
C CYS A 291 26.91 13.34 -6.77
N TYR A 292 26.15 13.78 -5.83
CA TYR A 292 24.77 13.35 -5.63
C TYR A 292 23.81 14.51 -5.91
N ALA A 293 22.59 14.17 -6.31
CA ALA A 293 21.45 15.05 -6.28
C ALA A 293 20.34 14.35 -5.48
N ARG A 294 19.77 15.04 -4.50
CA ARG A 294 18.69 14.55 -3.63
C ARG A 294 17.49 15.48 -3.77
N VAL A 295 16.32 14.92 -4.00
CA VAL A 295 15.04 15.61 -3.99
C VAL A 295 14.31 15.20 -2.73
N SER A 296 13.83 16.16 -1.92
CA SER A 296 13.06 15.93 -0.70
C SER A 296 11.78 16.76 -0.68
N ASP A 297 10.94 16.53 0.32
CA ASP A 297 9.67 17.23 0.55
C ASP A 297 8.66 17.06 -0.61
N LEU A 298 8.73 15.93 -1.32
CA LEU A 298 7.87 15.66 -2.46
C LEU A 298 6.61 14.93 -2.01
N GLU A 299 5.45 15.57 -2.15
CA GLU A 299 4.16 14.93 -1.92
C GLU A 299 3.77 14.06 -3.12
N VAL A 300 3.62 12.75 -2.89
CA VAL A 300 3.20 11.77 -3.88
C VAL A 300 1.88 11.14 -3.47
N ASP A 301 0.85 11.37 -4.27
CA ASP A 301 -0.47 10.78 -4.10
C ASP A 301 -0.75 9.77 -5.21
N ASN A 302 -1.21 8.59 -4.82
CA ASN A 302 -1.48 7.51 -5.75
C ASN A 302 -2.77 6.76 -5.40
N GLY A 303 -3.54 6.34 -6.39
CA GLY A 303 -4.78 5.60 -6.19
C GLY A 303 -4.79 4.30 -6.96
N ARG A 304 -5.14 3.16 -6.30
CA ARG A 304 -5.14 1.83 -6.94
C ARG A 304 -6.38 1.03 -6.59
N TRP A 305 -6.87 0.29 -7.56
CA TRP A 305 -7.89 -0.72 -7.35
C TRP A 305 -7.26 -2.05 -6.99
N SER A 306 -7.95 -2.80 -6.15
CA SER A 306 -7.56 -4.17 -5.81
C SER A 306 -8.78 -5.10 -5.86
N GLY A 307 -8.51 -6.38 -6.10
CA GLY A 307 -9.50 -7.44 -6.01
C GLY A 307 -8.95 -8.59 -5.18
N PHE A 308 -9.79 -9.29 -4.42
CA PHE A 308 -9.36 -10.42 -3.60
C PHE A 308 -10.44 -11.48 -3.48
N VAL A 309 -10.00 -12.70 -3.23
CA VAL A 309 -10.84 -13.84 -2.90
C VAL A 309 -10.19 -14.55 -1.71
N ASP A 310 -10.95 -14.88 -0.70
CA ASP A 310 -10.51 -15.71 0.41
C ASP A 310 -11.39 -16.96 0.61
N GLY A 311 -10.73 -18.08 0.90
CA GLY A 311 -11.36 -19.32 1.36
C GLY A 311 -11.14 -19.48 2.85
N SER A 312 -12.15 -19.94 3.58
CA SER A 312 -12.06 -20.13 5.03
C SER A 312 -12.67 -21.43 5.51
N PHE A 313 -12.12 -21.94 6.61
CA PHE A 313 -12.65 -23.09 7.35
C PHE A 313 -12.84 -22.71 8.80
N SER A 314 -14.08 -22.85 9.29
CA SER A 314 -14.44 -22.50 10.66
C SER A 314 -14.73 -23.74 11.50
N LEU A 315 -14.08 -23.82 12.65
CA LEU A 315 -14.30 -24.85 13.65
C LEU A 315 -14.56 -24.16 15.00
N LEU A 316 -15.77 -24.27 15.52
CA LEU A 316 -16.20 -23.59 16.73
C LEU A 316 -15.99 -22.06 16.64
N MET A 317 -15.11 -21.50 17.51
CA MET A 317 -14.78 -20.08 17.56
C MET A 317 -13.59 -19.70 16.67
N ALA A 318 -12.91 -20.69 16.11
CA ALA A 318 -11.71 -20.54 15.31
C ALA A 318 -12.02 -20.59 13.82
N THR A 319 -11.42 -19.71 13.04
CA THR A 319 -11.51 -19.70 11.57
C THR A 319 -10.10 -19.60 11.01
N PHE A 320 -9.72 -20.55 10.17
CA PHE A 320 -8.53 -20.48 9.33
C PHE A 320 -8.95 -19.95 7.96
N ALA A 321 -8.16 -19.08 7.38
CA ALA A 321 -8.46 -18.54 6.06
C ALA A 321 -7.18 -18.28 5.27
N ALA A 322 -7.32 -18.44 3.95
CA ALA A 322 -6.31 -18.11 2.96
C ALA A 322 -6.90 -17.15 1.94
N GLU A 323 -6.16 -16.13 1.60
CA GLU A 323 -6.54 -15.09 0.65
C GLU A 323 -5.53 -15.01 -0.49
N ILE A 324 -6.02 -14.73 -1.67
CA ILE A 324 -5.23 -14.30 -2.82
C ILE A 324 -5.89 -13.06 -3.40
N GLY A 325 -5.07 -12.10 -3.81
CA GLY A 325 -5.55 -10.87 -4.41
C GLY A 325 -4.59 -10.29 -5.43
N TRP A 326 -5.06 -9.28 -6.10
CA TRP A 326 -4.34 -8.53 -7.12
C TRP A 326 -4.55 -7.04 -6.93
N LEU A 327 -3.45 -6.29 -7.01
CA LEU A 327 -3.42 -4.83 -6.99
C LEU A 327 -3.16 -4.33 -8.40
N GLN A 328 -3.94 -3.38 -8.87
CA GLN A 328 -3.79 -2.75 -10.17
C GLN A 328 -2.42 -2.08 -10.31
N GLY A 329 -1.75 -2.33 -11.45
CA GLY A 329 -0.60 -1.56 -11.86
C GLY A 329 -1.00 -0.23 -12.48
N ASP A 330 -0.02 0.65 -12.64
CA ASP A 330 -0.18 1.93 -13.33
C ASP A 330 1.16 2.39 -13.90
N ASP A 331 1.08 3.29 -14.86
CA ASP A 331 2.24 3.93 -15.47
C ASP A 331 2.13 5.45 -15.24
N PRO A 332 2.52 5.93 -14.05
CA PRO A 332 2.40 7.34 -13.71
C PRO A 332 3.34 8.22 -14.56
N ILE A 333 4.46 7.68 -15.00
CA ILE A 333 5.41 8.37 -15.87
C ILE A 333 5.14 7.97 -17.31
N GLN A 334 4.18 8.65 -17.95
CA GLN A 334 3.76 8.36 -19.31
C GLN A 334 4.92 8.45 -20.31
N GLY A 335 5.07 7.38 -21.09
CA GLY A 335 6.09 7.33 -22.15
C GLY A 335 7.48 6.92 -21.66
N PHE A 336 7.63 6.58 -20.37
CA PHE A 336 8.87 6.00 -19.90
C PHE A 336 8.99 4.55 -20.39
N PRO A 337 10.13 4.15 -20.97
CA PRO A 337 10.28 2.82 -21.53
C PRO A 337 10.28 1.76 -20.40
N SER A 338 9.41 0.77 -20.54
CA SER A 338 9.41 -0.43 -19.68
C SER A 338 10.32 -1.50 -20.30
N SER A 339 11.04 -2.24 -19.44
CA SER A 339 11.77 -3.43 -19.87
C SER A 339 10.85 -4.67 -19.89
N SER A 340 11.33 -5.80 -20.43
CA SER A 340 10.59 -7.06 -20.38
C SER A 340 10.42 -7.58 -18.94
N ASP A 341 11.30 -7.17 -18.05
CA ASP A 341 11.38 -7.65 -16.67
C ASP A 341 10.64 -6.72 -15.68
N PHE A 342 10.52 -5.43 -16.01
CA PHE A 342 9.74 -4.46 -15.27
C PHE A 342 8.71 -3.75 -16.15
N ASP A 343 7.44 -3.98 -15.82
CA ASP A 343 6.29 -3.24 -16.37
C ASP A 343 5.41 -2.74 -15.22
N PRO A 344 5.39 -1.43 -14.94
CA PRO A 344 4.57 -0.86 -13.86
C PRO A 344 3.07 -1.11 -14.05
N ARG A 345 2.62 -1.38 -15.29
CA ARG A 345 1.21 -1.67 -15.62
C ARG A 345 0.77 -3.08 -15.25
N SER A 346 1.70 -3.98 -15.02
CA SER A 346 1.40 -5.41 -14.83
C SER A 346 0.61 -5.72 -13.55
N GLY A 347 0.62 -4.82 -12.57
CA GLY A 347 0.02 -5.04 -11.26
C GLY A 347 0.77 -6.05 -10.40
N THR A 348 0.34 -6.20 -9.15
CA THR A 348 1.03 -7.00 -8.15
C THR A 348 0.08 -7.99 -7.51
N PHE A 349 0.48 -9.25 -7.41
CA PHE A 349 -0.24 -10.27 -6.65
C PHE A 349 0.18 -10.25 -5.18
N PHE A 350 -0.80 -10.47 -4.31
CA PHE A 350 -0.58 -10.64 -2.88
C PHE A 350 -1.34 -11.85 -2.36
N GLY A 351 -0.88 -12.38 -1.23
CA GLY A 351 -1.54 -13.48 -0.56
C GLY A 351 -1.51 -13.30 0.96
N SER A 352 -2.47 -13.90 1.65
CA SER A 352 -2.52 -13.89 3.11
C SER A 352 -2.96 -15.25 3.63
N LEU A 353 -2.35 -15.68 4.72
CA LEU A 353 -2.78 -16.83 5.51
C LEU A 353 -3.08 -16.34 6.92
N GLY A 354 -4.19 -16.76 7.51
CA GLY A 354 -4.53 -16.26 8.83
C GLY A 354 -5.45 -17.15 9.63
N PHE A 355 -5.48 -16.81 10.90
CA PHE A 355 -6.29 -17.43 11.92
C PHE A 355 -7.07 -16.35 12.66
N ARG A 356 -8.38 -16.55 12.80
CA ARG A 356 -9.28 -15.63 13.50
C ARG A 356 -10.00 -16.35 14.63
N LEU A 357 -10.04 -15.71 15.77
CA LEU A 357 -10.87 -16.07 16.93
C LEU A 357 -12.03 -15.08 17.03
N ALA A 358 -13.26 -15.57 17.13
CA ALA A 358 -14.45 -14.76 17.36
C ALA A 358 -15.02 -15.12 18.76
N LEU A 359 -15.12 -14.09 19.62
CA LEU A 359 -15.59 -14.18 21.01
C LEU A 359 -16.96 -13.55 21.17
#